data_485e0288b9631d0a91e24214576f1ca7
#
_entry.id   485e0288b9631d0a91e24214576f1ca7
#
_cell.length_a   1.000
_cell.length_b   1.000
_cell.length_c   1.000
_cell.angle_alpha   90.00
_cell.angle_beta   90.00
_cell.angle_gamma   90.00
#
_symmetry.space_group_name_H-M   'P 1'
#
loop_
_entity.id
_entity.type
_entity.pdbx_description
1 polymer ?
#
loop_
_entity_poly.entity_id
_entity_poly.type
_entity_poly.pdbx_seq_one_letter_code
_entity_poly.pdbx_strand_id
1 'polypeptide(L)'
;MHLEGKYLLKAPQAQVWDFVSKPEEIAKCLPDLQSFEMKDSRSFTVTVKVGISFVRGNFKFDFTLLDQKPPSHSRFEAIGKGAGVSIRLSASMDLKITEDDGTELEWQADAEMGGLLAEISPSLIQGSTSRFTQQFFDCVKSKLESSG
;
A
#
# COMPACT_ATOMS: atom_id res chain seq x y z
N MET A 1 4.84 5.47 13.72
CA MET A 1 5.97 5.05 12.86
C MET A 1 5.81 5.71 11.50
N HIS A 2 6.85 6.37 11.01
CA HIS A 2 6.86 6.98 9.69
C HIS A 2 7.61 6.09 8.71
N LEU A 3 7.02 5.88 7.54
CA LEU A 3 7.59 5.08 6.47
C LEU A 3 7.54 5.88 5.17
N GLU A 4 8.55 5.70 4.31
CA GLU A 4 8.57 6.37 3.02
C GLU A 4 9.41 5.61 2.01
N GLY A 5 9.21 5.88 0.73
CA GLY A 5 9.99 5.25 -0.31
C GLY A 5 9.79 5.91 -1.67
N LYS A 6 10.67 5.55 -2.60
CA LYS A 6 10.62 5.99 -3.99
C LYS A 6 10.84 4.81 -4.92
N TYR A 7 10.09 4.79 -6.01
CA TYR A 7 10.24 3.77 -7.04
C TYR A 7 10.22 4.42 -8.42
N LEU A 8 11.13 3.94 -9.29
CA LEU A 8 11.15 4.36 -10.69
C LEU A 8 10.41 3.32 -11.52
N LEU A 9 9.42 3.78 -12.27
CA LEU A 9 8.58 2.92 -13.09
C LEU A 9 8.75 3.31 -14.56
N LYS A 10 8.97 2.31 -15.42
CA LYS A 10 9.15 2.52 -16.86
C LYS A 10 7.80 2.57 -17.57
N ALA A 11 6.93 3.43 -17.10
CA ALA A 11 5.59 3.62 -17.66
C ALA A 11 5.20 5.08 -17.55
N PRO A 12 4.41 5.62 -18.49
CA PRO A 12 3.97 7.01 -18.43
C PRO A 12 3.12 7.29 -17.20
N GLN A 13 3.19 8.53 -16.72
CA GLN A 13 2.44 8.96 -15.52
C GLN A 13 0.95 8.63 -15.60
N ALA A 14 0.31 8.85 -16.75
CA ALA A 14 -1.11 8.56 -16.91
C ALA A 14 -1.42 7.08 -16.76
N GLN A 15 -0.55 6.21 -17.26
CA GLN A 15 -0.71 4.76 -17.14
C GLN A 15 -0.51 4.31 -15.70
N VAL A 16 0.47 4.87 -15.00
CA VAL A 16 0.71 4.57 -13.58
C VAL A 16 -0.49 5.01 -12.76
N TRP A 17 -0.99 6.23 -12.99
CA TRP A 17 -2.16 6.73 -12.29
C TRP A 17 -3.37 5.84 -12.50
N ASP A 18 -3.63 5.44 -13.75
CA ASP A 18 -4.76 4.57 -14.07
C ASP A 18 -4.70 3.25 -13.30
N PHE A 19 -3.50 2.69 -13.14
CA PHE A 19 -3.29 1.46 -12.40
C PHE A 19 -3.48 1.67 -10.89
N VAL A 20 -2.79 2.66 -10.30
CA VAL A 20 -2.78 2.85 -8.84
C VAL A 20 -4.07 3.45 -8.30
N SER A 21 -4.89 4.03 -9.17
CA SER A 21 -6.18 4.59 -8.77
C SER A 21 -7.31 3.55 -8.80
N LYS A 22 -7.04 2.33 -9.23
CA LYS A 22 -8.01 1.23 -9.24
C LYS A 22 -7.76 0.30 -8.06
N PRO A 23 -8.60 0.36 -7.00
CA PRO A 23 -8.38 -0.48 -5.81
C PRO A 23 -8.27 -1.98 -6.12
N GLU A 24 -9.06 -2.48 -7.07
CA GLU A 24 -9.02 -3.89 -7.45
C GLU A 24 -7.68 -4.31 -8.08
N GLU A 25 -7.05 -3.44 -8.84
CA GLU A 25 -5.74 -3.73 -9.43
C GLU A 25 -4.64 -3.71 -8.37
N ILE A 26 -4.71 -2.74 -7.46
CA ILE A 26 -3.79 -2.63 -6.34
C ILE A 26 -3.92 -3.83 -5.42
N ALA A 27 -5.14 -4.25 -5.13
CA ALA A 27 -5.38 -5.40 -4.25
C ALA A 27 -4.72 -6.67 -4.77
N LYS A 28 -4.70 -6.88 -6.08
CA LYS A 28 -4.06 -8.06 -6.68
C LYS A 28 -2.56 -8.13 -6.45
N CYS A 29 -1.93 -7.00 -6.12
CA CYS A 29 -0.50 -6.95 -5.83
C CYS A 29 -0.18 -7.08 -4.34
N LEU A 30 -1.18 -7.12 -3.48
CA LEU A 30 -0.96 -7.30 -2.05
C LEU A 30 -0.51 -8.72 -1.75
N PRO A 31 0.63 -8.91 -1.04
CA PRO A 31 1.07 -10.24 -0.64
C PRO A 31 0.04 -10.91 0.27
N ASP A 32 -0.19 -12.19 0.04
CA ASP A 32 -1.10 -13.02 0.87
C ASP A 32 -2.52 -12.47 0.97
N LEU A 33 -3.02 -11.88 -0.12
CA LEU A 33 -4.40 -11.39 -0.18
C LEU A 33 -5.38 -12.55 -0.02
N GLN A 34 -6.32 -12.41 0.91
CA GLN A 34 -7.37 -13.40 1.16
C GLN A 34 -8.71 -12.97 0.55
N SER A 35 -9.05 -11.69 0.64
CA SER A 35 -10.30 -11.18 0.08
C SER A 35 -10.21 -9.69 -0.19
N PHE A 36 -11.05 -9.23 -1.11
CA PHE A 36 -11.18 -7.83 -1.48
C PHE A 36 -12.65 -7.53 -1.73
N GLU A 37 -13.14 -6.40 -1.25
CA GLU A 37 -14.51 -5.97 -1.41
C GLU A 37 -14.60 -4.45 -1.53
N MET A 38 -15.23 -3.96 -2.61
CA MET A 38 -15.57 -2.54 -2.73
C MET A 38 -16.82 -2.27 -1.91
N LYS A 39 -16.78 -1.22 -1.07
CA LYS A 39 -17.96 -0.77 -0.32
C LYS A 39 -18.69 0.35 -1.05
N ASP A 40 -17.92 1.32 -1.57
CA ASP A 40 -18.43 2.41 -2.39
C ASP A 40 -17.29 2.92 -3.27
N SER A 41 -17.49 4.07 -3.96
CA SER A 41 -16.50 4.59 -4.90
C SER A 41 -15.19 5.04 -4.24
N ARG A 42 -15.18 5.21 -2.92
CA ARG A 42 -14.01 5.71 -2.17
C ARG A 42 -13.55 4.78 -1.06
N SER A 43 -14.28 3.71 -0.79
CA SER A 43 -13.99 2.84 0.35
C SER A 43 -13.96 1.38 -0.09
N PHE A 44 -12.98 0.64 0.40
CA PHE A 44 -12.88 -0.78 0.13
C PHE A 44 -12.23 -1.49 1.30
N THR A 45 -12.44 -2.80 1.37
CA THR A 45 -11.89 -3.64 2.43
C THR A 45 -11.03 -4.73 1.82
N VAL A 46 -9.84 -4.94 2.41
CA VAL A 46 -8.98 -6.06 2.06
C VAL A 46 -8.68 -6.88 3.29
N THR A 47 -8.57 -8.19 3.12
CA THR A 47 -8.10 -9.08 4.17
C THR A 47 -6.80 -9.73 3.66
N VAL A 48 -5.74 -9.61 4.45
CA VAL A 48 -4.45 -10.19 4.14
C VAL A 48 -3.99 -11.05 5.30
N LYS A 49 -3.20 -12.07 5.00
CA LYS A 49 -2.60 -12.92 6.02
C LYS A 49 -1.27 -12.31 6.42
N VAL A 50 -1.07 -12.12 7.73
CA VAL A 50 0.12 -11.47 8.27
C VAL A 50 0.82 -12.40 9.26
N GLY A 51 2.16 -12.39 9.23
CA GLY A 51 2.98 -13.10 10.20
C GLY A 51 4.18 -12.25 10.57
N ILE A 52 4.14 -11.61 11.75
CA ILE A 52 5.26 -10.83 12.30
C ILE A 52 5.49 -11.34 13.72
N SER A 53 6.58 -12.09 13.91
CA SER A 53 6.90 -12.69 15.22
C SER A 53 5.72 -13.55 15.70
N PHE A 54 5.19 -13.27 16.90
CA PHE A 54 4.04 -14.00 17.46
C PHE A 54 2.69 -13.48 16.96
N VAL A 55 2.64 -12.38 16.22
CA VAL A 55 1.41 -11.85 15.65
C VAL A 55 1.16 -12.54 14.31
N ARG A 56 0.19 -13.44 14.27
CA ARG A 56 -0.12 -14.23 13.08
C ARG A 56 -1.62 -14.34 12.91
N GLY A 57 -2.10 -14.18 11.66
CA GLY A 57 -3.50 -14.34 11.35
C GLY A 57 -3.94 -13.42 10.25
N ASN A 58 -5.26 -13.36 10.04
CA ASN A 58 -5.85 -12.51 9.02
C ASN A 58 -6.08 -11.11 9.58
N PHE A 59 -5.63 -10.10 8.81
CA PHE A 59 -5.86 -8.69 9.12
C PHE A 59 -6.84 -8.14 8.11
N LYS A 60 -7.87 -7.46 8.62
CA LYS A 60 -8.85 -6.77 7.79
C LYS A 60 -8.56 -5.28 7.80
N PHE A 61 -8.33 -4.72 6.62
CA PHE A 61 -8.05 -3.29 6.44
C PHE A 61 -9.21 -2.62 5.72
N ASP A 62 -9.75 -1.57 6.33
CA ASP A 62 -10.74 -0.70 5.72
C ASP A 62 -10.04 0.55 5.21
N PHE A 63 -10.04 0.72 3.88
CA PHE A 63 -9.39 1.84 3.20
C PHE A 63 -10.41 2.89 2.81
N THR A 64 -10.02 4.15 2.96
CA THR A 64 -10.80 5.30 2.49
C THR A 64 -9.91 6.20 1.66
N LEU A 65 -10.27 6.42 0.40
CA LEU A 65 -9.57 7.36 -0.47
C LEU A 65 -9.97 8.78 -0.09
N LEU A 66 -8.99 9.65 0.10
CA LEU A 66 -9.21 11.03 0.47
C LEU A 66 -8.96 11.96 -0.74
N ASP A 67 -7.94 12.82 -0.67
CA ASP A 67 -7.65 13.75 -1.75
C ASP A 67 -7.10 13.01 -2.98
N GLN A 68 -7.83 13.06 -4.07
CA GLN A 68 -7.42 12.47 -5.34
C GLN A 68 -7.22 13.59 -6.34
N LYS A 69 -5.97 13.82 -6.75
CA LYS A 69 -5.60 14.86 -7.72
C LYS A 69 -4.93 14.21 -8.93
N PRO A 70 -5.73 13.68 -9.87
CA PRO A 70 -5.16 13.04 -11.06
C PRO A 70 -4.32 14.02 -11.88
N PRO A 71 -3.25 13.58 -12.48
CA PRO A 71 -2.68 12.23 -12.40
C PRO A 71 -1.48 12.14 -11.46
N SER A 72 -1.37 13.00 -10.46
CA SER A 72 -0.13 13.20 -9.72
C SER A 72 -0.17 12.95 -8.22
N HIS A 73 -1.32 13.02 -7.57
CA HIS A 73 -1.36 12.98 -6.11
C HIS A 73 -2.57 12.21 -5.58
N SER A 74 -2.33 11.38 -4.56
CA SER A 74 -3.38 10.61 -3.88
C SER A 74 -3.10 10.55 -2.39
N ARG A 75 -4.15 10.66 -1.58
CA ARG A 75 -4.09 10.40 -0.14
C ARG A 75 -5.13 9.38 0.24
N PHE A 76 -4.81 8.54 1.21
CA PHE A 76 -5.76 7.58 1.75
C PHE A 76 -5.49 7.31 3.22
N GLU A 77 -6.50 6.76 3.89
CA GLU A 77 -6.41 6.27 5.26
C GLU A 77 -6.81 4.80 5.28
N ALA A 78 -6.28 4.06 6.23
CA ALA A 78 -6.66 2.67 6.44
C ALA A 78 -6.70 2.37 7.93
N ILE A 79 -7.68 1.55 8.32
CA ILE A 79 -7.78 1.04 9.68
C ILE A 79 -7.75 -0.48 9.58
N GLY A 80 -6.76 -1.09 10.22
CA GLY A 80 -6.58 -2.54 10.20
C GLY A 80 -6.79 -3.15 11.56
N LYS A 81 -7.41 -4.33 11.59
CA LYS A 81 -7.65 -5.09 12.83
C LYS A 81 -7.48 -6.57 12.56
N GLY A 82 -6.94 -7.27 13.55
CA GLY A 82 -6.79 -8.72 13.50
C GLY A 82 -5.73 -9.20 14.49
N ALA A 83 -5.84 -10.44 14.91
CA ALA A 83 -4.85 -11.11 15.78
C ALA A 83 -4.49 -10.29 17.03
N GLY A 84 -5.45 -9.59 17.64
CA GLY A 84 -5.20 -8.77 18.82
C GLY A 84 -4.47 -7.46 18.55
N VAL A 85 -4.47 -7.00 17.31
CA VAL A 85 -3.70 -5.84 16.86
C VAL A 85 -4.61 -4.84 16.18
N SER A 86 -4.30 -3.55 16.32
CA SER A 86 -4.93 -2.48 15.54
C SER A 86 -3.85 -1.63 14.88
N ILE A 87 -4.13 -1.19 13.66
CA ILE A 87 -3.24 -0.31 12.90
C ILE A 87 -4.08 0.81 12.32
N ARG A 88 -3.63 2.06 12.50
CA ARG A 88 -4.22 3.22 11.82
C ARG A 88 -3.15 3.80 10.91
N LEU A 89 -3.45 3.90 9.63
CA LEU A 89 -2.51 4.32 8.61
C LEU A 89 -3.02 5.56 7.89
N SER A 90 -2.15 6.56 7.72
CA SER A 90 -2.40 7.72 6.88
C SER A 90 -1.28 7.79 5.87
N ALA A 91 -1.62 7.80 4.58
CA ALA A 91 -0.61 7.69 3.53
C ALA A 91 -0.87 8.67 2.39
N SER A 92 0.21 9.03 1.68
CA SER A 92 0.14 9.83 0.48
C SER A 92 1.10 9.29 -0.57
N MET A 93 0.78 9.57 -1.84
CA MET A 93 1.57 9.15 -2.97
C MET A 93 1.61 10.28 -3.99
N ASP A 94 2.79 10.52 -4.55
CA ASP A 94 3.00 11.50 -5.60
C ASP A 94 3.68 10.84 -6.80
N LEU A 95 3.20 11.17 -7.99
CA LEU A 95 3.76 10.69 -9.26
C LEU A 95 4.38 11.85 -10.02
N LYS A 96 5.65 11.71 -10.36
CA LYS A 96 6.40 12.75 -11.11
C LYS A 96 6.90 12.16 -12.41
N ILE A 97 6.83 12.94 -13.49
CA ILE A 97 7.35 12.54 -14.79
C ILE A 97 8.88 12.65 -14.77
N THR A 98 9.57 11.60 -15.21
CA THR A 98 11.03 11.60 -15.33
C THR A 98 11.46 12.06 -16.72
N GLU A 99 12.77 12.31 -16.91
CA GLU A 99 13.32 12.81 -18.18
C GLU A 99 13.09 11.87 -19.35
N ASP A 100 12.97 10.58 -19.10
CA ASP A 100 12.75 9.55 -20.13
C ASP A 100 11.29 9.14 -20.28
N ASP A 101 10.35 10.00 -19.85
CA ASP A 101 8.90 9.78 -19.88
C ASP A 101 8.44 8.61 -19.02
N GLY A 102 9.26 8.20 -18.06
CA GLY A 102 8.84 7.28 -17.02
C GLY A 102 8.18 8.02 -15.87
N THR A 103 8.02 7.34 -14.75
CA THR A 103 7.39 7.90 -13.57
C THR A 103 8.19 7.61 -12.32
N GLU A 104 8.42 8.63 -11.50
CA GLU A 104 8.93 8.47 -10.15
C GLU A 104 7.74 8.48 -9.20
N LEU A 105 7.55 7.39 -8.48
CA LEU A 105 6.50 7.27 -7.46
C LEU A 105 7.14 7.47 -6.10
N GLU A 106 6.71 8.52 -5.40
CA GLU A 106 7.09 8.78 -4.01
C GLU A 106 5.89 8.48 -3.12
N TRP A 107 6.12 7.74 -2.05
CA TRP A 107 5.06 7.50 -1.07
C TRP A 107 5.58 7.72 0.33
N GLN A 108 4.66 8.09 1.23
CA GLN A 108 4.95 8.18 2.65
C GLN A 108 3.71 7.79 3.44
N ALA A 109 3.93 7.24 4.62
CA ALA A 109 2.85 6.76 5.48
C ALA A 109 3.23 6.95 6.93
N ASP A 110 2.22 7.32 7.73
CA ASP A 110 2.33 7.38 9.18
C ASP A 110 1.41 6.31 9.77
N ALA A 111 1.97 5.44 10.58
CA ALA A 111 1.25 4.32 11.17
C ALA A 111 1.23 4.42 12.68
N GLU A 112 0.04 4.29 13.26
CA GLU A 112 -0.16 4.13 14.71
C GLU A 112 -0.53 2.68 14.96
N MET A 113 0.21 2.00 15.83
CA MET A 113 0.01 0.59 16.12
C MET A 113 -0.39 0.40 17.57
N GLY A 114 -1.41 -0.44 17.79
CA GLY A 114 -1.92 -0.76 19.11
C GLY A 114 -1.98 -2.27 19.32
N GLY A 115 -2.28 -2.66 20.56
CA GLY A 115 -2.35 -4.06 20.93
C GLY A 115 -0.99 -4.72 20.91
N LEU A 116 -0.95 -5.97 20.45
CA LEU A 116 0.27 -6.79 20.49
C LEU A 116 1.41 -6.27 19.62
N LEU A 117 1.12 -5.48 18.60
CA LEU A 117 2.17 -4.90 17.76
C LEU A 117 3.06 -3.91 18.52
N ALA A 118 2.50 -3.24 19.53
CA ALA A 118 3.27 -2.32 20.36
C ALA A 118 4.36 -3.03 21.17
N GLU A 119 4.25 -4.35 21.33
CA GLU A 119 5.21 -5.17 22.07
C GLU A 119 6.32 -5.75 21.20
N ILE A 120 6.21 -5.63 19.87
CA ILE A 120 7.21 -6.13 18.92
C ILE A 120 8.27 -5.05 18.70
N SER A 121 9.53 -5.47 18.58
CA SER A 121 10.62 -4.51 18.37
C SER A 121 10.42 -3.73 17.07
N PRO A 122 10.70 -2.42 17.04
CA PRO A 122 10.56 -1.61 15.83
C PRO A 122 11.35 -2.15 14.63
N SER A 123 12.52 -2.74 14.85
CA SER A 123 13.34 -3.27 13.76
C SER A 123 12.68 -4.48 13.07
N LEU A 124 11.97 -5.32 13.82
CA LEU A 124 11.23 -6.44 13.24
C LEU A 124 10.05 -5.95 12.41
N ILE A 125 9.35 -4.91 12.89
CA ILE A 125 8.23 -4.31 12.16
C ILE A 125 8.74 -3.66 10.88
N GLN A 126 9.82 -2.90 10.95
CA GLN A 126 10.41 -2.26 9.77
C GLN A 126 10.88 -3.29 8.74
N GLY A 127 11.51 -4.37 9.18
CA GLY A 127 11.96 -5.42 8.27
C GLY A 127 10.81 -6.11 7.55
N SER A 128 9.73 -6.41 8.26
CA SER A 128 8.53 -7.00 7.66
C SER A 128 7.84 -6.04 6.70
N THR A 129 7.77 -4.76 7.06
CA THR A 129 7.17 -3.72 6.21
C THR A 129 8.00 -3.53 4.94
N SER A 130 9.33 -3.54 5.03
CA SER A 130 10.20 -3.41 3.88
C SER A 130 10.02 -4.57 2.90
N ARG A 131 9.92 -5.81 3.41
CA ARG A 131 9.68 -6.98 2.55
C ARG A 131 8.31 -6.91 1.88
N PHE A 132 7.28 -6.53 2.63
CA PHE A 132 5.93 -6.36 2.08
C PHE A 132 5.91 -5.32 0.97
N THR A 133 6.52 -4.15 1.23
CA THR A 133 6.58 -3.04 0.27
C THR A 133 7.33 -3.43 -0.99
N GLN A 134 8.45 -4.15 -0.84
CA GLN A 134 9.24 -4.61 -1.98
C GLN A 134 8.43 -5.56 -2.86
N GLN A 135 7.77 -6.53 -2.27
CA GLN A 135 6.93 -7.49 -3.00
C GLN A 135 5.78 -6.79 -3.71
N PHE A 136 5.16 -5.84 -3.02
CA PHE A 136 4.05 -5.06 -3.59
C PHE A 136 4.50 -4.28 -4.83
N PHE A 137 5.58 -3.52 -4.72
CA PHE A 137 6.06 -2.70 -5.84
C PHE A 137 6.70 -3.52 -6.95
N ASP A 138 7.29 -4.67 -6.64
CA ASP A 138 7.75 -5.59 -7.68
C ASP A 138 6.57 -6.07 -8.54
N CYS A 139 5.44 -6.35 -7.91
CA CYS A 139 4.21 -6.72 -8.62
C CYS A 139 3.68 -5.57 -9.47
N VAL A 140 3.60 -4.37 -8.91
CA VAL A 140 3.16 -3.16 -9.64
C VAL A 140 4.05 -2.91 -10.84
N LYS A 141 5.35 -2.95 -10.65
CA LYS A 141 6.33 -2.74 -11.71
C LYS A 141 6.19 -3.77 -12.82
N SER A 142 6.06 -5.04 -12.45
CA SER A 142 5.87 -6.13 -13.40
C SER A 142 4.63 -5.93 -14.26
N LYS A 143 3.51 -5.56 -13.65
CA LYS A 143 2.26 -5.34 -14.37
C LYS A 143 2.31 -4.13 -15.30
N LEU A 144 2.91 -3.04 -14.85
CA LEU A 144 3.01 -1.81 -15.64
C LEU A 144 4.00 -1.96 -16.80
N GLU A 145 5.12 -2.60 -16.59
CA GLU A 145 6.16 -2.72 -17.60
C GLU A 145 5.90 -3.84 -18.60
N SER A 146 5.11 -4.85 -18.23
CA SER A 146 4.77 -5.95 -19.15
C SER A 146 3.61 -5.62 -20.08
N SER A 147 2.76 -4.67 -19.72
CA SER A 147 1.60 -4.27 -20.52
C SER A 147 1.90 -3.13 -21.49
N GLY A 148 3.12 -2.62 -21.42
CA GLY A 148 3.57 -1.55 -22.33
C GLY A 148 4.05 -2.09 -23.66
#